data_29dc4ff78908d292e16e6c5ce4a0efd0
#
_entry.id   29dc4ff78908d292e16e6c5ce4a0efd0
#
_cell.length_a   1.000
_cell.length_b   1.000
_cell.length_c   1.000
_cell.angle_alpha   90.00
_cell.angle_beta   90.00
_cell.angle_gamma   90.00
#
_symmetry.space_group_name_H-M   'P 1'
#
loop_
_entity.id
_entity.type
_entity.pdbx_description
1 polymer ?
#
loop_
_entity_poly.entity_id
_entity_poly.type
_entity_poly.pdbx_seq_one_letter_code
_entity_poly.pdbx_strand_id
1 'polypeptide(L)'
;NCIEHGLPLTVENVRISSRQHKRCGTSFLFFVLIISICLLCIVRVETVLMRVVVRIALLPVIAGISYEILRLAGNSDNPLINLLSKPGLAIQKLTTKEPDDSMIEVAIQAVEAVFDWRTYEAENFNTETII
;
A
#
# COMPACT_ATOMS: atom_id res chain seq x y z
N ASN A 1 -0.32 -5.90 -8.12
CA ASN A 1 -1.28 -5.53 -9.19
C ASN A 1 -1.42 -6.62 -10.27
N CYS A 2 -0.32 -7.12 -10.86
CA CYS A 2 -0.39 -8.12 -11.94
C CYS A 2 -1.25 -9.34 -11.53
N ILE A 3 -0.84 -10.04 -10.49
CA ILE A 3 -1.54 -11.23 -9.97
C ILE A 3 -2.95 -10.88 -9.46
N GLU A 4 -3.12 -9.74 -8.81
CA GLU A 4 -4.41 -9.29 -8.27
C GLU A 4 -5.45 -8.99 -9.35
N HIS A 5 -5.01 -8.73 -10.58
CA HIS A 5 -5.88 -8.56 -11.74
C HIS A 5 -6.04 -9.82 -12.59
N GLY A 6 -5.54 -10.95 -12.11
CA GLY A 6 -5.66 -12.24 -12.81
C GLY A 6 -4.80 -12.34 -14.08
N LEU A 7 -3.72 -11.56 -14.16
CA LEU A 7 -2.79 -11.61 -15.28
C LEU A 7 -1.63 -12.56 -14.97
N PRO A 8 -1.26 -13.44 -15.92
CA PRO A 8 -0.09 -14.28 -15.75
C PRO A 8 1.18 -13.50 -15.40
N LEU A 9 1.99 -14.03 -14.50
CA LEU A 9 3.20 -13.36 -14.02
C LEU A 9 4.32 -13.45 -15.05
N THR A 10 4.23 -12.63 -16.08
CA THR A 10 5.22 -12.48 -17.15
C THR A 10 5.83 -11.09 -17.12
N VAL A 11 7.03 -10.94 -17.69
CA VAL A 11 7.71 -9.61 -17.77
C VAL A 11 6.81 -8.58 -18.46
N GLU A 12 6.14 -8.97 -19.53
CA GLU A 12 5.26 -8.09 -20.30
C GLU A 12 4.04 -7.63 -19.48
N ASN A 13 3.34 -8.55 -18.81
CA ASN A 13 2.19 -8.24 -17.98
C ASN A 13 2.56 -7.40 -16.74
N VAL A 14 3.71 -7.67 -16.14
CA VAL A 14 4.20 -6.87 -15.01
C VAL A 14 4.55 -5.46 -15.47
N ARG A 15 5.12 -5.30 -16.66
CA ARG A 15 5.46 -3.98 -17.23
C ARG A 15 4.23 -3.10 -17.44
N ILE A 16 3.13 -3.66 -17.93
CA ILE A 16 1.88 -2.91 -18.15
C ILE A 16 1.08 -2.71 -16.86
N SER A 17 1.36 -3.48 -15.81
CA SER A 17 0.70 -3.33 -14.52
C SER A 17 1.16 -2.08 -13.79
N SER A 18 0.23 -1.43 -13.08
CA SER A 18 0.56 -0.24 -12.30
C SER A 18 1.55 -0.56 -11.18
N ARG A 19 2.55 0.31 -11.02
CA ARG A 19 3.49 0.29 -9.89
C ARG A 19 2.90 0.88 -8.60
N GLN A 20 1.75 1.53 -8.71
CA GLN A 20 1.05 2.12 -7.57
C GLN A 20 0.18 1.08 -6.88
N HIS A 21 0.22 1.05 -5.56
CA HIS A 21 -0.63 0.16 -4.75
C HIS A 21 -1.12 0.86 -3.50
N LYS A 22 -2.40 0.67 -3.16
CA LYS A 22 -3.05 1.32 -2.00
C LYS A 22 -2.47 0.88 -0.66
N ARG A 23 -1.92 -0.33 -0.57
CA ARG A 23 -1.32 -0.90 0.66
C ARG A 23 0.18 -0.65 0.79
N CYS A 24 0.73 0.28 0.04
CA CYS A 24 2.15 0.60 0.12
C CYS A 24 2.49 1.36 1.40
N GLY A 25 3.70 1.14 1.93
CA GLY A 25 4.21 1.85 3.09
C GLY A 25 4.24 3.38 2.93
N THR A 26 4.38 3.89 1.72
CA THR A 26 4.29 5.34 1.44
C THR A 26 2.90 5.89 1.75
N SER A 27 1.85 5.17 1.38
CA SER A 27 0.46 5.53 1.74
C SER A 27 0.24 5.47 3.25
N PHE A 28 0.83 4.48 3.92
CA PHE A 28 0.78 4.38 5.37
C PHE A 28 1.40 5.60 6.05
N LEU A 29 2.59 6.02 5.64
CA LEU A 29 3.26 7.22 6.16
C LEU A 29 2.42 8.49 5.95
N PHE A 30 1.75 8.59 4.81
CA PHE A 30 0.86 9.72 4.51
C PHE A 30 -0.32 9.76 5.49
N PHE A 31 -0.97 8.63 5.77
CA PHE A 31 -2.05 8.55 6.76
C PHE A 31 -1.55 8.84 8.18
N VAL A 32 -0.38 8.33 8.55
CA VAL A 32 0.26 8.64 9.84
C VAL A 32 0.46 10.15 9.99
N LEU A 33 0.94 10.82 8.95
CA LEU A 33 1.16 12.26 8.98
C LEU A 33 -0.14 13.04 9.18
N ILE A 34 -1.18 12.75 8.41
CA ILE A 34 -2.48 13.42 8.50
C ILE A 34 -3.11 13.20 9.88
N ILE A 35 -3.16 11.97 10.36
CA ILE A 35 -3.75 11.63 11.65
C ILE A 35 -2.96 12.29 12.78
N SER A 36 -1.63 12.33 12.67
CA SER A 36 -0.78 13.02 13.65
C SER A 36 -1.09 14.51 13.72
N ILE A 37 -1.25 15.18 12.59
CA ILE A 37 -1.60 16.60 12.53
C ILE A 37 -2.97 16.83 13.18
N CYS A 38 -3.97 16.03 12.81
CA CYS A 38 -5.33 16.13 13.36
C CYS A 38 -5.35 15.96 14.90
N LEU A 39 -4.68 14.92 15.41
CA LEU A 39 -4.64 14.65 16.84
C LEU A 39 -3.87 15.72 17.62
N LEU A 40 -2.77 16.21 17.06
CA LEU A 40 -1.99 17.28 17.69
C LEU A 40 -2.70 18.62 17.68
N CYS A 41 -3.61 18.87 16.74
CA CYS A 41 -4.49 20.06 16.76
C CYS A 41 -5.53 19.97 17.85
N ILE A 42 -6.01 18.77 18.20
CA ILE A 42 -7.02 18.54 19.23
C ILE A 42 -6.37 18.56 20.62
N VAL A 43 -5.21 17.93 20.78
CA VAL A 43 -4.48 17.81 22.04
C VAL A 43 -3.57 19.02 22.23
N ARG A 44 -4.06 20.02 22.98
CA ARG A 44 -3.27 21.20 23.35
C ARG A 44 -2.62 20.98 24.72
N VAL A 45 -1.30 21.03 24.75
CA VAL A 45 -0.50 20.88 25.95
C VAL A 45 0.50 22.03 26.02
N GLU A 46 0.57 22.71 27.14
CA GLU A 46 1.35 23.95 27.29
C GLU A 46 2.84 23.69 27.56
N THR A 47 3.16 22.62 28.30
CA THR A 47 4.56 22.27 28.64
C THR A 47 5.25 21.41 27.54
N VAL A 48 6.50 21.73 27.26
CA VAL A 48 7.31 21.01 26.26
C VAL A 48 7.47 19.53 26.63
N LEU A 49 7.75 19.25 27.90
CA LEU A 49 7.90 17.88 28.38
C LEU A 49 6.62 17.06 28.19
N MET A 50 5.49 17.59 28.59
CA MET A 50 4.19 16.90 28.44
C MET A 50 3.83 16.70 26.96
N ARG A 51 4.21 17.63 26.10
CA ARG A 51 4.02 17.51 24.65
C ARG A 51 4.78 16.31 24.06
N VAL A 52 6.01 16.09 24.48
CA VAL A 52 6.80 14.92 24.09
C VAL A 52 6.18 13.63 24.61
N VAL A 53 5.78 13.58 25.87
CA VAL A 53 5.14 12.41 26.48
C VAL A 53 3.85 12.04 25.75
N VAL A 54 2.99 13.01 25.48
CA VAL A 54 1.73 12.80 24.74
C VAL A 54 1.99 12.30 23.32
N ARG A 55 2.98 12.84 22.61
CA ARG A 55 3.35 12.36 21.28
C ARG A 55 3.79 10.91 21.29
N ILE A 56 4.64 10.53 22.22
CA ILE A 56 5.11 9.15 22.37
C ILE A 56 3.95 8.21 22.71
N ALA A 57 3.07 8.62 23.63
CA ALA A 57 1.91 7.84 24.02
C ALA A 57 0.88 7.67 22.87
N LEU A 58 0.76 8.67 21.98
CA LEU A 58 -0.12 8.62 20.83
C LEU A 58 0.43 7.82 19.65
N LEU A 59 1.73 7.55 19.57
CA LEU A 59 2.32 6.82 18.45
C LEU A 59 1.66 5.46 18.16
N PRO A 60 1.42 4.59 19.14
CA PRO A 60 0.72 3.33 18.91
C PRO A 60 -0.71 3.53 18.40
N VAL A 61 -1.41 4.53 18.91
CA VAL A 61 -2.79 4.85 18.51
C VAL A 61 -2.82 5.36 17.08
N ILE A 62 -1.93 6.26 16.71
CA ILE A 62 -1.80 6.79 15.35
C ILE A 62 -1.45 5.68 14.37
N ALA A 63 -0.49 4.83 14.72
CA ALA A 63 -0.11 3.69 13.89
C ALA A 63 -1.27 2.71 13.69
N GLY A 64 -2.01 2.39 14.73
CA GLY A 64 -3.17 1.50 14.68
C GLY A 64 -4.30 2.05 13.79
N ILE A 65 -4.65 3.31 13.96
CA ILE A 65 -5.68 3.99 13.14
C ILE A 65 -5.23 4.06 11.67
N SER A 66 -3.98 4.43 11.43
CA SER A 66 -3.41 4.50 10.07
C SER A 66 -3.40 3.14 9.38
N TYR A 67 -3.09 2.08 10.11
CA TYR A 67 -3.13 0.71 9.62
C TYR A 67 -4.53 0.26 9.24
N GLU A 68 -5.54 0.56 10.09
CA GLU A 68 -6.93 0.23 9.79
C GLU A 68 -7.45 0.97 8.56
N ILE A 69 -7.10 2.24 8.39
CA ILE A 69 -7.45 3.01 7.19
C ILE A 69 -6.78 2.41 5.96
N LEU A 70 -5.51 2.05 6.06
CA LEU A 70 -4.77 1.42 4.96
C LEU A 70 -5.39 0.07 4.55
N ARG A 71 -5.77 -0.73 5.54
CA ARG A 71 -6.45 -2.01 5.33
C ARG A 71 -7.79 -1.85 4.64
N LEU A 72 -8.60 -0.88 5.08
CA LEU A 72 -9.87 -0.56 4.44
C LEU A 72 -9.66 -0.04 3.01
N ALA A 73 -8.69 0.81 2.79
CA ALA A 73 -8.35 1.33 1.47
C ALA A 73 -7.92 0.23 0.49
N GLY A 74 -7.22 -0.79 0.98
CA GLY A 74 -6.80 -1.94 0.17
C GLY A 74 -7.93 -2.92 -0.16
N ASN A 75 -8.98 -2.97 0.64
CA ASN A 75 -10.06 -3.95 0.53
C ASN A 75 -11.38 -3.38 0.00
N SER A 76 -11.48 -2.07 -0.18
CA SER A 76 -12.71 -1.39 -0.55
C SER A 76 -12.51 -0.50 -1.78
N ASP A 77 -13.50 -0.54 -2.67
CA ASP A 77 -13.57 0.35 -3.85
C ASP A 77 -14.52 1.52 -3.63
N ASN A 78 -14.75 1.89 -2.38
CA ASN A 78 -15.58 3.04 -2.04
C ASN A 78 -14.97 4.33 -2.63
N PRO A 79 -15.77 5.19 -3.32
CA PRO A 79 -15.29 6.43 -3.92
C PRO A 79 -14.59 7.37 -2.94
N LEU A 80 -15.06 7.43 -1.69
CA LEU A 80 -14.47 8.25 -0.64
C LEU A 80 -13.06 7.78 -0.26
N ILE A 81 -12.89 6.46 -0.12
CA ILE A 81 -11.61 5.83 0.19
C ILE A 81 -10.64 6.00 -0.98
N ASN A 82 -11.11 5.86 -2.20
CA ASN A 82 -10.32 6.11 -3.40
C ASN A 82 -9.85 7.55 -3.47
N LEU A 83 -10.69 8.52 -3.12
CA LEU A 83 -10.32 9.93 -3.05
C LEU A 83 -9.23 10.18 -1.99
N LEU A 84 -9.37 9.59 -0.81
CA LEU A 84 -8.39 9.70 0.28
C LEU A 84 -7.05 9.03 -0.06
N SER A 85 -7.06 8.00 -0.91
CA SER A 85 -5.86 7.29 -1.34
C SER A 85 -5.09 8.01 -2.45
N LYS A 86 -5.73 8.90 -3.21
CA LYS A 86 -5.10 9.62 -4.33
C LYS A 86 -3.80 10.35 -3.99
N PRO A 87 -3.69 11.12 -2.90
CA PRO A 87 -2.44 11.78 -2.54
C PRO A 87 -1.30 10.80 -2.28
N GLY A 88 -1.58 9.69 -1.58
CA GLY A 88 -0.60 8.64 -1.33
C GLY A 88 -0.11 7.98 -2.63
N LEU A 89 -1.02 7.70 -3.56
CA LEU A 89 -0.68 7.16 -4.87
C LEU A 89 0.13 8.16 -5.71
N ALA A 90 -0.17 9.44 -5.63
CA ALA A 90 0.61 10.49 -6.31
C ALA A 90 2.05 10.55 -5.78
N ILE A 91 2.25 10.42 -4.48
CA ILE A 91 3.58 10.35 -3.86
C ILE A 91 4.32 9.08 -4.33
N GLN A 92 3.65 7.95 -4.39
CA GLN A 92 4.25 6.71 -4.93
C GLN A 92 4.73 6.90 -6.37
N LYS A 93 3.93 7.55 -7.22
CA LYS A 93 4.32 7.84 -8.60
C LYS A 93 5.59 8.68 -8.69
N LEU A 94 5.78 9.60 -7.75
CA LEU A 94 6.95 10.46 -7.69
C LEU A 94 8.19 9.74 -7.13
N THR A 95 8.00 8.87 -6.14
CA THR A 95 9.09 8.19 -5.41
C THR A 95 9.55 6.88 -6.04
N THR A 96 8.72 6.26 -6.88
CA THR A 96 9.03 5.00 -7.56
C THR A 96 9.35 5.23 -9.03
N LYS A 97 10.34 4.51 -9.55
CA LYS A 97 10.67 4.46 -10.97
C LYS A 97 10.10 3.22 -11.62
N GLU A 98 9.88 3.27 -12.91
CA GLU A 98 9.55 2.08 -13.67
C GLU A 98 10.77 1.16 -13.74
N PRO A 99 10.63 -0.12 -13.33
CA PRO A 99 11.71 -1.07 -13.42
C PRO A 99 12.00 -1.46 -14.88
N ASP A 100 13.25 -1.77 -15.17
CA ASP A 100 13.61 -2.40 -16.43
C ASP A 100 13.28 -3.90 -16.43
N ASP A 101 13.44 -4.56 -17.57
CA ASP A 101 13.07 -5.97 -17.72
C ASP A 101 13.88 -6.89 -16.80
N SER A 102 15.15 -6.59 -16.57
CA SER A 102 16.00 -7.40 -15.68
C SER A 102 15.53 -7.31 -14.21
N MET A 103 15.10 -6.15 -13.77
CA MET A 103 14.52 -5.96 -12.43
C MET A 103 13.19 -6.69 -12.29
N ILE A 104 12.34 -6.66 -13.33
CA ILE A 104 11.07 -7.39 -13.36
C ILE A 104 11.31 -8.90 -13.28
N GLU A 105 12.28 -9.44 -14.02
CA GLU A 105 12.64 -10.87 -13.99
C GLU A 105 13.07 -11.32 -12.59
N VAL A 106 13.90 -10.53 -11.92
CA VAL A 106 14.33 -10.80 -10.53
C VAL A 106 13.14 -10.79 -9.58
N ALA A 107 12.23 -9.84 -9.70
CA ALA A 107 11.03 -9.76 -8.89
C ALA A 107 10.10 -10.96 -9.12
N ILE A 108 9.92 -11.40 -10.36
CA ILE A 108 9.14 -12.59 -10.70
C ILE A 108 9.74 -13.84 -10.06
N GLN A 109 11.04 -14.03 -10.16
CA GLN A 109 11.74 -15.16 -9.54
C GLN A 109 11.58 -15.17 -8.02
N ALA A 110 11.67 -13.99 -7.40
CA ALA A 110 11.46 -13.85 -5.96
C ALA A 110 10.04 -14.23 -5.52
N VAL A 111 9.03 -13.83 -6.28
CA VAL A 111 7.63 -14.19 -6.01
C VAL A 111 7.41 -15.68 -6.21
N GLU A 112 7.90 -16.26 -7.29
CA GLU A 112 7.75 -17.69 -7.59
C GLU A 112 8.43 -18.60 -6.56
N ALA A 113 9.49 -18.11 -5.90
CA ALA A 113 10.18 -18.85 -4.85
C ALA A 113 9.36 -19.04 -3.56
N VAL A 114 8.39 -18.14 -3.30
CA VAL A 114 7.62 -18.13 -2.03
C VAL A 114 6.12 -18.22 -2.22
N PHE A 115 5.61 -18.03 -3.42
CA PHE A 115 4.19 -17.94 -3.69
C PHE A 115 3.82 -18.60 -5.02
N ASP A 116 2.86 -19.53 -4.99
CA ASP A 116 2.30 -20.15 -6.19
C ASP A 116 1.16 -19.28 -6.75
N TRP A 117 1.51 -18.36 -7.61
CA TRP A 117 0.56 -17.45 -8.24
C TRP A 117 -0.40 -18.16 -9.21
N ARG A 118 0.03 -19.29 -9.79
CA ARG A 118 -0.81 -20.06 -10.73
C ARG A 118 -2.01 -20.67 -10.02
N THR A 119 -1.78 -21.30 -8.89
CA THR A 119 -2.85 -21.84 -8.06
C THR A 119 -3.77 -20.72 -7.54
N TYR A 120 -3.19 -19.62 -7.09
CA TYR A 120 -3.96 -18.47 -6.63
C TYR A 120 -4.88 -17.89 -7.72
N GLU A 121 -4.38 -17.72 -8.94
CA GLU A 121 -5.18 -17.23 -10.07
C GLU A 121 -6.27 -18.22 -10.49
N ALA A 122 -5.98 -19.50 -10.51
CA ALA A 122 -6.95 -20.55 -10.82
C ALA A 122 -8.09 -20.57 -9.81
N GLU A 123 -7.82 -20.38 -8.52
CA GLU A 123 -8.81 -20.36 -7.46
C GLU A 123 -9.66 -19.08 -7.44
N ASN A 124 -9.07 -17.92 -7.73
CA ASN A 124 -9.73 -16.64 -7.57
C ASN A 124 -10.33 -16.07 -8.85
N PHE A 125 -9.82 -16.42 -10.02
CA PHE A 125 -10.23 -15.85 -11.30
C PHE A 125 -10.81 -16.85 -12.30
N ASN A 126 -11.02 -18.11 -11.91
CA ASN A 126 -11.53 -19.20 -12.76
C ASN A 126 -10.84 -19.28 -14.14
N THR A 127 -9.58 -18.96 -14.19
CA THR A 127 -8.78 -19.11 -15.41
C THR A 127 -8.46 -20.58 -15.59
N GLU A 128 -9.30 -21.28 -16.35
CA GLU A 128 -8.97 -22.60 -16.84
C GLU A 128 -7.65 -22.49 -17.62
N THR A 129 -6.63 -23.08 -17.03
CA THR A 129 -5.40 -23.49 -17.74
C THR A 129 -4.60 -22.37 -18.39
N ILE A 130 -3.80 -21.67 -17.60
CA ILE A 130 -2.59 -21.07 -18.15
C ILE A 130 -1.50 -22.15 -18.12
N ILE A 131 -1.47 -22.95 -19.21
CA ILE A 131 -0.37 -23.86 -19.50
C ILE A 131 0.79 -23.05 -20.05
#